data_874dcea5bae671713a570b212ea3670c
#
_entry.id   874dcea5bae671713a570b212ea3670c
#
_cell.length_a   1.000
_cell.length_b   1.000
_cell.length_c   1.000
_cell.angle_alpha   90.00
_cell.angle_beta   90.00
_cell.angle_gamma   90.00
#
_symmetry.space_group_name_H-M   'P 1'
#
loop_
_entity.id
_entity.type
_entity.pdbx_description
1 polymer ?
#
loop_
_entity_poly.entity_id
_entity_poly.type
_entity_poly.pdbx_seq_one_letter_code
_entity_poly.pdbx_strand_id
1 'polypeptide(L)'
;MRIKADPTESLHRFKQREIAAVFGRCPRKLFRRALELGAGDGYTSTLLAEYVQELVCTDMNPRRLTGIDTDSVAFRILDAEEVGEQFSSGEFDLVYSSSLLEHLPDPGRALRGIHRILRDDGISIHLMPNRLWKGTTVLLYMPNRLLTSVEKLLIAATPSSGRTHSTRRPPYGGNNLKLARRKQSFLTKQFLPRTHGVSGNTLAEFLAFGKARWVHEFQLAGFRVLAVKRVAFSSGYRFGYERVRRVLERLGLYTVSAYILCKQDAQSPLATHLLP
;
A
#
# COMPACT_ATOMS: atom_id res chain seq x y z
N MET A 1 -0.84 -27.97 12.09
CA MET A 1 -1.20 -26.72 12.82
C MET A 1 -0.51 -25.55 12.12
N ARG A 2 -1.25 -24.55 11.67
CA ARG A 2 -0.64 -23.36 11.04
C ARG A 2 -0.24 -22.36 12.12
N ILE A 3 1.04 -22.04 12.19
CA ILE A 3 1.60 -21.04 13.12
C ILE A 3 1.30 -19.61 12.60
N LYS A 4 1.19 -19.46 11.29
CA LYS A 4 0.94 -18.15 10.63
C LYS A 4 -0.51 -18.03 10.19
N ALA A 5 -1.06 -16.83 10.34
CA ALA A 5 -2.39 -16.50 9.83
C ALA A 5 -2.47 -16.65 8.29
N ASP A 6 -3.68 -16.85 7.77
CA ASP A 6 -3.90 -16.86 6.33
C ASP A 6 -3.42 -15.53 5.71
N PRO A 7 -2.64 -15.60 4.65
CA PRO A 7 -2.07 -14.41 4.04
C PRO A 7 -3.10 -13.42 3.52
N THR A 8 -4.14 -13.91 2.87
CA THR A 8 -5.16 -13.08 2.23
C THR A 8 -6.04 -12.43 3.29
N GLU A 9 -6.53 -13.22 4.25
CA GLU A 9 -7.34 -12.71 5.35
C GLU A 9 -6.59 -11.67 6.21
N SER A 10 -5.32 -11.92 6.49
CA SER A 10 -4.47 -11.00 7.24
C SER A 10 -4.28 -9.67 6.49
N LEU A 11 -4.14 -9.73 5.15
CA LEU A 11 -4.05 -8.54 4.32
C LEU A 11 -5.37 -7.77 4.30
N HIS A 12 -6.50 -8.45 4.09
CA HIS A 12 -7.81 -7.80 4.05
C HIS A 12 -8.14 -7.10 5.37
N ARG A 13 -7.90 -7.73 6.52
CA ARG A 13 -8.03 -7.07 7.83
C ARG A 13 -7.13 -5.83 7.96
N PHE A 14 -5.94 -5.90 7.41
CA PHE A 14 -5.02 -4.76 7.40
C PHE A 14 -5.57 -3.62 6.53
N LYS A 15 -6.09 -3.91 5.34
CA LYS A 15 -6.72 -2.93 4.44
C LYS A 15 -7.96 -2.28 5.05
N GLN A 16 -8.81 -3.06 5.74
CA GLN A 16 -9.94 -2.51 6.51
C GLN A 16 -9.47 -1.47 7.52
N ARG A 17 -8.38 -1.73 8.23
CA ARG A 17 -7.83 -0.79 9.22
C ARG A 17 -7.22 0.45 8.57
N GLU A 18 -6.59 0.31 7.41
CA GLU A 18 -6.10 1.45 6.62
C GLU A 18 -7.26 2.37 6.24
N ILE A 19 -8.32 1.84 5.65
CA ILE A 19 -9.49 2.63 5.25
C ILE A 19 -10.19 3.24 6.48
N ALA A 20 -10.40 2.48 7.54
CA ALA A 20 -11.03 3.00 8.76
C ALA A 20 -10.22 4.13 9.41
N ALA A 21 -8.89 4.05 9.42
CA ALA A 21 -8.03 5.09 9.99
C ALA A 21 -8.08 6.39 9.18
N VAL A 22 -8.27 6.31 7.87
CA VAL A 22 -8.31 7.48 6.98
C VAL A 22 -9.73 8.03 6.88
N PHE A 23 -10.70 7.17 6.57
CA PHE A 23 -12.07 7.56 6.19
C PHE A 23 -13.13 7.32 7.26
N GLY A 24 -12.77 6.74 8.41
CA GLY A 24 -13.75 6.32 9.43
C GLY A 24 -14.63 7.44 10.02
N ARG A 25 -14.26 8.71 9.78
CA ARG A 25 -15.09 9.88 10.15
C ARG A 25 -15.77 10.54 8.96
N CYS A 26 -15.50 10.06 7.74
CA CYS A 26 -16.08 10.63 6.52
C CYS A 26 -17.52 10.17 6.34
N PRO A 27 -18.42 11.05 5.90
CA PRO A 27 -19.71 10.64 5.41
C PRO A 27 -19.58 9.64 4.25
N ARG A 28 -20.53 8.72 4.13
CA ARG A 28 -20.60 7.85 2.96
C ARG A 28 -20.91 8.69 1.71
N LYS A 29 -20.33 8.29 0.58
CA LYS A 29 -20.51 8.99 -0.72
C LYS A 29 -20.09 10.46 -0.69
N LEU A 30 -19.15 10.83 0.18
CA LEU A 30 -18.61 12.17 0.30
C LEU A 30 -17.96 12.64 -1.01
N PHE A 31 -17.16 11.77 -1.64
CA PHE A 31 -16.45 12.07 -2.88
C PHE A 31 -17.31 11.73 -4.09
N ARG A 32 -17.34 12.62 -5.07
CA ARG A 32 -18.13 12.40 -6.28
C ARG A 32 -17.43 11.44 -7.22
N ARG A 33 -16.17 11.68 -7.54
CA ARG A 33 -15.39 10.85 -8.46
C ARG A 33 -13.97 10.63 -7.96
N ALA A 34 -13.63 9.40 -7.70
CA ALA A 34 -12.32 9.03 -7.18
C ALA A 34 -11.54 8.15 -8.15
N LEU A 35 -10.21 8.26 -8.06
CA LEU A 35 -9.26 7.37 -8.71
C LEU A 35 -8.47 6.59 -7.65
N GLU A 36 -8.46 5.26 -7.74
CA GLU A 36 -7.56 4.40 -7.01
C GLU A 36 -6.42 3.93 -7.93
N LEU A 37 -5.18 4.25 -7.54
CA LEU A 37 -3.97 3.81 -8.23
C LEU A 37 -3.38 2.60 -7.53
N GLY A 38 -3.12 1.52 -8.28
CA GLY A 38 -2.56 0.29 -7.74
C GLY A 38 -3.56 -0.52 -6.92
N ALA A 39 -4.77 -0.73 -7.44
CA ALA A 39 -5.89 -1.40 -6.77
C ALA A 39 -5.61 -2.86 -6.36
N GLY A 40 -4.60 -3.49 -6.95
CA GLY A 40 -4.19 -4.85 -6.59
C GLY A 40 -5.26 -5.89 -6.86
N ASP A 41 -5.74 -6.56 -5.81
CA ASP A 41 -6.82 -7.56 -5.89
C ASP A 41 -8.22 -6.92 -5.84
N GLY A 42 -8.31 -5.60 -5.76
CA GLY A 42 -9.55 -4.85 -5.70
C GLY A 42 -10.25 -4.84 -4.34
N TYR A 43 -9.71 -5.51 -3.33
CA TYR A 43 -10.35 -5.52 -2.00
C TYR A 43 -10.41 -4.12 -1.38
N THR A 44 -9.37 -3.30 -1.54
CA THR A 44 -9.39 -1.91 -1.09
C THR A 44 -10.44 -1.09 -1.84
N SER A 45 -10.62 -1.36 -3.14
CA SER A 45 -11.62 -0.71 -3.98
C SER A 45 -13.03 -0.90 -3.44
N THR A 46 -13.38 -2.12 -2.97
CA THR A 46 -14.71 -2.38 -2.37
C THR A 46 -14.96 -1.56 -1.11
N LEU A 47 -13.93 -1.35 -0.29
CA LEU A 47 -14.04 -0.53 0.93
C LEU A 47 -14.10 0.96 0.59
N LEU A 48 -13.31 1.41 -0.38
CA LEU A 48 -13.27 2.80 -0.82
C LEU A 48 -14.58 3.21 -1.49
N ALA A 49 -15.23 2.30 -2.23
CA ALA A 49 -16.51 2.53 -2.88
C ALA A 49 -17.64 2.96 -1.92
N GLU A 50 -17.53 2.69 -0.61
CA GLU A 50 -18.48 3.19 0.37
C GLU A 50 -18.48 4.72 0.50
N TYR A 51 -17.34 5.35 0.25
CA TYR A 51 -17.12 6.79 0.43
C TYR A 51 -17.22 7.59 -0.88
N VAL A 52 -17.31 6.91 -2.04
CA VAL A 52 -17.23 7.50 -3.38
C VAL A 52 -18.49 7.18 -4.16
N GLN A 53 -18.99 8.12 -4.97
CA GLN A 53 -20.13 7.87 -5.86
C GLN A 53 -19.69 7.10 -7.11
N GLU A 54 -18.59 7.55 -7.76
CA GLU A 54 -17.97 6.90 -8.91
C GLU A 54 -16.49 6.60 -8.61
N LEU A 55 -16.08 5.35 -8.72
CA LEU A 55 -14.70 4.91 -8.47
C LEU A 55 -14.08 4.34 -9.74
N VAL A 56 -12.96 4.90 -10.15
CA VAL A 56 -12.08 4.32 -11.17
C VAL A 56 -10.92 3.65 -10.46
N CYS A 57 -10.76 2.34 -10.68
CA CYS A 57 -9.65 1.55 -10.12
C CYS A 57 -8.64 1.22 -11.21
N THR A 58 -7.36 1.36 -10.90
CA THR A 58 -6.30 1.07 -11.87
C THR A 58 -5.23 0.18 -11.27
N ASP A 59 -4.70 -0.73 -12.08
CA ASP A 59 -3.49 -1.50 -11.78
C ASP A 59 -2.78 -1.81 -13.09
N MET A 60 -1.46 -1.89 -13.07
CA MET A 60 -0.67 -2.26 -14.25
C MET A 60 -0.82 -3.74 -14.60
N ASN A 61 -1.25 -4.58 -13.67
CA ASN A 61 -1.40 -6.02 -13.86
C ASN A 61 -2.86 -6.42 -14.09
N PRO A 62 -3.25 -6.76 -15.35
CA PRO A 62 -4.64 -7.08 -15.68
C PRO A 62 -5.20 -8.32 -14.94
N ARG A 63 -4.32 -9.20 -14.46
CA ARG A 63 -4.72 -10.43 -13.75
C ARG A 63 -5.20 -10.18 -12.31
N ARG A 64 -5.02 -8.97 -11.79
CA ARG A 64 -5.42 -8.61 -10.43
C ARG A 64 -6.86 -8.11 -10.34
N LEU A 65 -7.38 -7.58 -11.42
CA LEU A 65 -8.66 -6.89 -11.49
C LEU A 65 -9.84 -7.84 -11.78
N THR A 66 -9.76 -9.11 -11.38
CA THR A 66 -10.84 -10.08 -11.61
C THR A 66 -11.81 -10.06 -10.43
N GLY A 67 -13.05 -9.60 -10.65
CA GLY A 67 -14.17 -9.90 -9.77
C GLY A 67 -14.88 -8.72 -9.10
N ILE A 68 -14.57 -7.48 -9.45
CA ILE A 68 -15.32 -6.32 -8.92
C ILE A 68 -15.74 -5.46 -10.12
N ASP A 69 -16.82 -5.85 -10.76
CA ASP A 69 -17.48 -5.01 -11.75
C ASP A 69 -18.86 -4.66 -11.21
N THR A 70 -19.04 -3.37 -10.92
CA THR A 70 -20.32 -2.83 -10.48
C THR A 70 -20.58 -1.53 -11.23
N ASP A 71 -21.84 -1.11 -11.34
CA ASP A 71 -22.22 0.13 -12.02
C ASP A 71 -21.47 1.39 -11.52
N SER A 72 -20.90 1.33 -10.31
CA SER A 72 -20.19 2.44 -9.67
C SER A 72 -18.67 2.28 -9.63
N VAL A 73 -18.11 1.16 -10.10
CA VAL A 73 -16.67 0.87 -10.07
C VAL A 73 -16.19 0.42 -11.45
N ALA A 74 -15.35 1.23 -12.08
CA ALA A 74 -14.73 0.91 -13.37
C ALA A 74 -13.26 0.51 -13.20
N PHE A 75 -12.80 -0.50 -13.94
CA PHE A 75 -11.41 -0.94 -13.94
C PHE A 75 -10.69 -0.53 -15.22
N ARG A 76 -9.44 -0.05 -15.06
CA ARG A 76 -8.55 0.24 -16.19
C ARG A 76 -7.15 -0.29 -15.92
N ILE A 77 -6.52 -0.83 -16.95
CA ILE A 77 -5.09 -1.16 -16.93
C ILE A 77 -4.33 0.13 -17.16
N LEU A 78 -3.49 0.52 -16.19
CA LEU A 78 -2.78 1.79 -16.25
C LEU A 78 -1.46 1.71 -15.49
N ASP A 79 -0.39 2.26 -16.09
CA ASP A 79 0.82 2.62 -15.37
C ASP A 79 0.58 3.95 -14.64
N ALA A 80 0.81 3.95 -13.32
CA ALA A 80 0.60 5.14 -12.49
C ALA A 80 1.48 6.34 -12.91
N GLU A 81 2.62 6.09 -13.58
CA GLU A 81 3.48 7.17 -14.09
C GLU A 81 2.88 7.86 -15.32
N GLU A 82 1.89 7.25 -15.98
CA GLU A 82 1.19 7.79 -17.15
C GLU A 82 -0.17 8.40 -16.81
N VAL A 83 -0.54 8.43 -15.54
CA VAL A 83 -1.88 8.86 -15.09
C VAL A 83 -2.28 10.24 -15.60
N GLY A 84 -1.32 11.17 -15.69
CA GLY A 84 -1.56 12.51 -16.21
C GLY A 84 -1.97 12.58 -17.68
N GLU A 85 -1.66 11.56 -18.48
CA GLU A 85 -1.96 11.51 -19.91
C GLU A 85 -3.30 10.81 -20.20
N GLN A 86 -3.81 10.02 -19.23
CA GLN A 86 -4.95 9.13 -19.40
C GLN A 86 -6.29 9.71 -18.96
N PHE A 87 -6.27 10.81 -18.21
CA PHE A 87 -7.45 11.47 -17.67
C PHE A 87 -7.42 12.97 -17.91
N SER A 88 -8.60 13.60 -17.88
CA SER A 88 -8.73 15.05 -18.05
C SER A 88 -8.19 15.81 -16.82
N SER A 89 -7.80 17.07 -17.03
CA SER A 89 -7.42 17.95 -15.92
C SER A 89 -8.61 18.18 -15.00
N GLY A 90 -8.40 18.07 -13.68
CA GLY A 90 -9.46 18.31 -12.69
C GLY A 90 -10.60 17.29 -12.73
N GLU A 91 -10.36 16.07 -13.17
CA GLU A 91 -11.40 15.04 -13.32
C GLU A 91 -11.83 14.44 -11.98
N PHE A 92 -10.93 14.34 -10.99
CA PHE A 92 -11.16 13.65 -9.74
C PHE A 92 -11.14 14.60 -8.53
N ASP A 93 -12.03 14.39 -7.58
CA ASP A 93 -12.00 15.07 -6.28
C ASP A 93 -11.29 14.25 -5.19
N LEU A 94 -11.04 12.95 -5.45
CA LEU A 94 -10.16 12.10 -4.64
C LEU A 94 -9.21 11.29 -5.53
N VAL A 95 -7.91 11.31 -5.21
CA VAL A 95 -6.95 10.32 -5.72
C VAL A 95 -6.37 9.56 -4.54
N TYR A 96 -6.43 8.23 -4.59
CA TYR A 96 -6.00 7.35 -3.51
C TYR A 96 -4.97 6.34 -4.01
N SER A 97 -3.95 6.06 -3.20
CA SER A 97 -3.06 4.92 -3.40
C SER A 97 -2.58 4.34 -2.09
N SER A 98 -2.33 3.03 -2.06
CA SER A 98 -1.76 2.35 -0.90
C SER A 98 -0.64 1.40 -1.31
N SER A 99 0.56 1.63 -0.77
CA SER A 99 1.78 0.86 -1.06
C SER A 99 2.08 0.80 -2.57
N LEU A 100 2.07 1.95 -3.22
CA LEU A 100 2.32 2.11 -4.65
C LEU A 100 3.54 2.99 -4.93
N LEU A 101 3.57 4.24 -4.42
CA LEU A 101 4.55 5.25 -4.82
C LEU A 101 6.01 4.82 -4.56
N GLU A 102 6.25 4.05 -3.51
CA GLU A 102 7.57 3.49 -3.18
C GLU A 102 8.06 2.44 -4.18
N HIS A 103 7.18 1.96 -5.05
CA HIS A 103 7.48 0.97 -6.08
C HIS A 103 7.69 1.58 -7.46
N LEU A 104 7.34 2.85 -7.65
CA LEU A 104 7.48 3.51 -8.94
C LEU A 104 8.93 3.90 -9.21
N PRO A 105 9.45 3.68 -10.43
CA PRO A 105 10.72 4.20 -10.90
C PRO A 105 10.82 5.73 -10.81
N ASP A 106 9.79 6.44 -11.24
CA ASP A 106 9.66 7.91 -11.16
C ASP A 106 8.36 8.31 -10.44
N PRO A 107 8.35 8.31 -9.08
CA PRO A 107 7.18 8.77 -8.34
C PRO A 107 6.86 10.24 -8.57
N GLY A 108 7.84 11.07 -8.95
CA GLY A 108 7.63 12.48 -9.28
C GLY A 108 6.76 12.65 -10.53
N ARG A 109 6.96 11.82 -11.58
CA ARG A 109 6.11 11.81 -12.77
C ARG A 109 4.66 11.47 -12.42
N ALA A 110 4.46 10.41 -11.63
CA ALA A 110 3.14 10.03 -11.15
C ALA A 110 2.48 11.17 -10.35
N LEU A 111 3.20 11.79 -9.41
CA LEU A 111 2.69 12.88 -8.58
C LEU A 111 2.30 14.11 -9.40
N ARG A 112 3.09 14.52 -10.41
CA ARG A 112 2.72 15.61 -11.33
C ARG A 112 1.48 15.25 -12.14
N GLY A 113 1.36 14.00 -12.57
CA GLY A 113 0.15 13.51 -13.23
C GLY A 113 -1.07 13.56 -12.31
N ILE A 114 -0.94 13.12 -11.08
CA ILE A 114 -1.98 13.19 -10.05
C ILE A 114 -2.40 14.65 -9.80
N HIS A 115 -1.43 15.56 -9.68
CA HIS A 115 -1.71 16.98 -9.49
C HIS A 115 -2.56 17.56 -10.64
N ARG A 116 -2.25 17.18 -11.89
CA ARG A 116 -2.99 17.63 -13.06
C ARG A 116 -4.44 17.16 -13.06
N ILE A 117 -4.69 15.87 -12.76
CA ILE A 117 -6.03 15.27 -12.85
C ILE A 117 -6.88 15.52 -11.60
N LEU A 118 -6.27 15.94 -10.50
CA LEU A 118 -6.97 16.32 -9.27
C LEU A 118 -7.65 17.67 -9.47
N ARG A 119 -8.89 17.82 -8.99
CA ARG A 119 -9.60 19.11 -8.90
C ARG A 119 -8.85 20.08 -7.99
N ASP A 120 -9.06 21.36 -8.14
CA ASP A 120 -8.41 22.36 -7.28
C ASP A 120 -8.85 22.23 -5.81
N ASP A 121 -10.11 21.88 -5.58
CA ASP A 121 -10.67 21.60 -4.27
C ASP A 121 -10.54 20.12 -3.84
N GLY A 122 -9.87 19.29 -4.63
CA GLY A 122 -9.71 17.86 -4.43
C GLY A 122 -8.65 17.51 -3.38
N ILE A 123 -8.65 16.24 -2.98
CA ILE A 123 -7.72 15.64 -2.01
C ILE A 123 -6.98 14.47 -2.64
N SER A 124 -5.68 14.39 -2.40
CA SER A 124 -4.88 13.20 -2.73
C SER A 124 -4.41 12.52 -1.46
N ILE A 125 -4.55 11.19 -1.37
CA ILE A 125 -4.24 10.41 -0.18
C ILE A 125 -3.33 9.24 -0.56
N HIS A 126 -2.13 9.20 0.05
CA HIS A 126 -1.14 8.17 -0.22
C HIS A 126 -0.71 7.48 1.07
N LEU A 127 -0.94 6.16 1.14
CA LEU A 127 -0.51 5.33 2.25
C LEU A 127 0.81 4.64 1.90
N MET A 128 1.80 4.81 2.75
CA MET A 128 3.14 4.26 2.50
C MET A 128 3.78 3.73 3.77
N PRO A 129 4.62 2.68 3.65
CA PRO A 129 5.44 2.23 4.75
C PRO A 129 6.43 3.32 5.16
N ASN A 130 6.70 3.39 6.46
CA ASN A 130 7.69 4.32 7.02
C ASN A 130 8.98 3.58 7.44
N ARG A 131 9.96 4.32 7.98
CA ARG A 131 11.23 3.74 8.43
C ARG A 131 11.07 2.63 9.47
N LEU A 132 10.07 2.75 10.36
CA LEU A 132 9.82 1.74 11.39
C LEU A 132 9.37 0.41 10.75
N TRP A 133 8.61 0.44 9.66
CA TRP A 133 8.25 -0.76 8.89
C TRP A 133 9.50 -1.51 8.41
N LYS A 134 10.47 -0.78 7.87
CA LYS A 134 11.73 -1.39 7.40
C LYS A 134 12.54 -1.94 8.58
N GLY A 135 12.67 -1.18 9.65
CA GLY A 135 13.37 -1.60 10.88
C GLY A 135 12.77 -2.89 11.45
N THR A 136 11.45 -2.95 11.60
CA THR A 136 10.75 -4.15 12.09
C THR A 136 10.87 -5.32 11.14
N THR A 137 10.85 -5.08 9.83
CA THR A 137 11.05 -6.13 8.82
C THR A 137 12.45 -6.73 8.91
N VAL A 138 13.48 -5.92 9.08
CA VAL A 138 14.86 -6.39 9.27
C VAL A 138 14.99 -7.16 10.58
N LEU A 139 14.50 -6.60 11.68
CA LEU A 139 14.56 -7.22 13.02
C LEU A 139 13.86 -8.59 13.06
N LEU A 140 12.70 -8.70 12.44
CA LEU A 140 11.89 -9.91 12.44
C LEU A 140 12.28 -10.91 11.34
N TYR A 141 13.28 -10.61 10.52
CA TYR A 141 13.69 -11.48 9.41
C TYR A 141 14.14 -12.86 9.88
N MET A 142 15.09 -12.91 10.83
CA MET A 142 15.61 -14.18 11.36
C MET A 142 14.54 -14.98 12.12
N PRO A 143 13.79 -14.39 13.08
CA PRO A 143 12.67 -15.10 13.72
C PRO A 143 11.66 -15.64 12.71
N ASN A 144 11.33 -14.88 11.68
CA ASN A 144 10.41 -15.33 10.62
C ASN A 144 10.96 -16.55 9.85
N ARG A 145 12.25 -16.58 9.53
CA ARG A 145 12.89 -17.72 8.87
C ARG A 145 12.84 -18.97 9.73
N LEU A 146 13.19 -18.85 11.01
CA LEU A 146 13.15 -19.96 11.97
C LEU A 146 11.74 -20.55 12.07
N LEU A 147 10.73 -19.70 12.31
CA LEU A 147 9.33 -20.15 12.37
C LEU A 147 8.86 -20.83 11.08
N THR A 148 9.27 -20.30 9.91
CA THR A 148 8.92 -20.93 8.64
C THR A 148 9.58 -22.30 8.46
N SER A 149 10.81 -22.46 8.94
CA SER A 149 11.52 -23.76 8.88
C SER A 149 10.88 -24.79 9.81
N VAL A 150 10.52 -24.38 11.04
CA VAL A 150 9.81 -25.25 11.99
C VAL A 150 8.44 -25.66 11.43
N GLU A 151 7.68 -24.71 10.88
CA GLU A 151 6.37 -25.02 10.26
C GLU A 151 6.48 -26.03 9.13
N LYS A 152 7.49 -25.89 8.26
CA LYS A 152 7.76 -26.86 7.18
C LYS A 152 8.10 -28.25 7.72
N LEU A 153 8.92 -28.33 8.77
CA LEU A 153 9.27 -29.61 9.41
C LEU A 153 8.05 -30.28 10.03
N LEU A 154 7.19 -29.50 10.73
CA LEU A 154 5.95 -30.02 11.32
C LEU A 154 4.98 -30.54 10.25
N ILE A 155 4.85 -29.82 9.14
CA ILE A 155 4.00 -30.26 8.02
C ILE A 155 4.56 -31.54 7.37
N ALA A 156 5.89 -31.64 7.22
CA ALA A 156 6.53 -32.82 6.65
C ALA A 156 6.43 -34.04 7.57
N ALA A 157 6.36 -33.82 8.89
CA ALA A 157 6.23 -34.92 9.90
C ALA A 157 4.78 -35.40 10.08
N THR A 158 3.77 -34.69 9.57
CA THR A 158 2.37 -35.12 9.61
C THR A 158 2.08 -36.05 8.42
N PRO A 159 1.62 -37.32 8.65
CA PRO A 159 1.23 -38.20 7.54
C PRO A 159 0.14 -37.56 6.71
N SER A 160 0.38 -37.44 5.40
CA SER A 160 -0.57 -36.85 4.46
C SER A 160 -1.74 -37.82 4.24
N SER A 161 -2.85 -37.62 4.92
CA SER A 161 -4.14 -38.12 4.43
C SER A 161 -4.51 -37.28 3.19
N GLY A 162 -4.37 -37.88 2.04
CA GLY A 162 -4.72 -37.46 0.66
C GLY A 162 -5.49 -36.15 0.42
N ARG A 163 -4.89 -34.99 0.65
CA ARG A 163 -5.38 -33.72 0.15
C ARG A 163 -4.37 -33.15 -0.83
N THR A 164 -4.71 -33.25 -2.12
CA THR A 164 -4.06 -32.47 -3.17
C THR A 164 -4.19 -31.00 -2.84
N HIS A 165 -3.18 -30.45 -2.19
CA HIS A 165 -3.05 -29.01 -2.08
C HIS A 165 -2.66 -28.44 -3.44
N SER A 166 -3.65 -27.91 -4.15
CA SER A 166 -3.40 -26.92 -5.19
C SER A 166 -2.56 -25.81 -4.56
N THR A 167 -1.26 -25.82 -4.85
CA THR A 167 -0.35 -24.71 -4.54
C THR A 167 -0.69 -23.56 -5.48
N ARG A 168 -1.84 -22.90 -5.27
CA ARG A 168 -2.05 -21.56 -5.80
C ARG A 168 -0.97 -20.70 -5.12
N ARG A 169 0.08 -20.39 -5.89
CA ARG A 169 1.02 -19.32 -5.51
C ARG A 169 0.19 -18.12 -5.11
N PRO A 170 0.46 -17.49 -3.96
CA PRO A 170 -0.26 -16.28 -3.59
C PRO A 170 -0.12 -15.29 -4.74
N PRO A 171 -1.18 -14.54 -5.10
CA PRO A 171 -1.18 -13.59 -6.22
C PRO A 171 -0.16 -12.45 -6.07
N TYR A 172 0.49 -12.37 -4.93
CA TYR A 172 1.55 -11.41 -4.59
C TYR A 172 2.95 -11.85 -5.04
N GLY A 173 3.08 -12.25 -6.27
CA GLY A 173 4.36 -12.25 -6.97
C GLY A 173 4.37 -11.02 -7.87
N GLY A 174 4.91 -9.90 -7.40
CA GLY A 174 5.10 -8.73 -8.24
C GLY A 174 5.79 -9.14 -9.53
N ASN A 175 5.18 -8.83 -10.68
CA ASN A 175 5.88 -8.91 -11.96
C ASN A 175 7.07 -7.97 -11.83
N ASN A 176 8.23 -8.58 -11.73
CA ASN A 176 9.49 -7.91 -11.81
C ASN A 176 9.58 -7.24 -13.19
N LEU A 177 9.31 -5.94 -13.27
CA LEU A 177 10.05 -5.11 -14.18
C LEU A 177 11.52 -5.49 -13.97
N LYS A 178 12.18 -5.94 -15.03
CA LYS A 178 13.61 -6.31 -15.04
C LYS A 178 14.46 -5.03 -14.94
N LEU A 179 14.25 -4.23 -13.91
CA LEU A 179 15.26 -3.26 -13.50
C LEU A 179 16.48 -4.05 -13.05
N ALA A 180 17.62 -3.68 -13.55
CA ALA A 180 18.91 -4.35 -13.35
C ALA A 180 19.12 -4.68 -11.87
N ARG A 181 18.77 -5.90 -11.48
CA ARG A 181 18.95 -6.42 -10.13
C ARG A 181 20.44 -6.53 -9.86
N ARG A 182 20.99 -5.55 -9.15
CA ARG A 182 22.34 -5.66 -8.61
C ARG A 182 22.41 -6.95 -7.77
N LYS A 183 23.30 -7.87 -8.16
CA LYS A 183 23.50 -9.17 -7.49
C LYS A 183 23.84 -8.90 -6.02
N GLN A 184 22.90 -9.16 -5.11
CA GLN A 184 23.20 -9.13 -3.67
C GLN A 184 24.21 -10.24 -3.36
N SER A 185 25.18 -9.97 -2.50
CA SER A 185 26.15 -10.97 -2.06
C SER A 185 25.45 -12.15 -1.36
N PHE A 186 26.10 -13.32 -1.34
CA PHE A 186 25.56 -14.51 -0.66
C PHE A 186 25.22 -14.23 0.80
N LEU A 187 26.06 -13.51 1.52
CA LEU A 187 25.86 -13.16 2.93
C LEU A 187 24.65 -12.24 3.13
N THR A 188 24.47 -11.21 2.30
CA THR A 188 23.31 -10.31 2.41
C THR A 188 21.99 -11.03 2.14
N LYS A 189 21.97 -12.02 1.24
CA LYS A 189 20.78 -12.86 0.99
C LYS A 189 20.42 -13.74 2.19
N GLN A 190 21.40 -14.14 2.98
CA GLN A 190 21.23 -15.04 4.13
C GLN A 190 20.68 -14.31 5.35
N PHE A 191 21.14 -13.08 5.61
CA PHE A 191 20.88 -12.35 6.86
C PHE A 191 19.94 -11.16 6.75
N LEU A 192 19.68 -10.66 5.53
CA LEU A 192 18.83 -9.49 5.32
C LEU A 192 17.63 -9.83 4.43
N PRO A 193 16.47 -9.21 4.69
CA PRO A 193 15.31 -9.32 3.80
C PRO A 193 15.63 -8.70 2.44
N ARG A 194 14.92 -9.16 1.41
CA ARG A 194 14.99 -8.53 0.08
C ARG A 194 14.55 -7.07 0.18
N THR A 195 15.14 -6.23 -0.66
CA THR A 195 14.70 -4.84 -0.79
C THR A 195 13.27 -4.78 -1.31
N HIS A 196 12.51 -3.82 -0.80
CA HIS A 196 11.14 -3.52 -1.18
C HIS A 196 11.14 -2.21 -1.97
N GLY A 197 10.45 -2.14 -3.10
CA GLY A 197 10.52 -0.99 -3.99
C GLY A 197 11.75 -0.99 -4.89
N VAL A 198 12.11 0.17 -5.42
CA VAL A 198 13.20 0.37 -6.41
C VAL A 198 14.58 0.59 -5.80
N SER A 199 14.71 0.59 -4.49
CA SER A 199 15.98 0.87 -3.80
C SER A 199 17.03 -0.22 -4.00
N GLY A 200 18.27 0.17 -4.24
CA GLY A 200 19.38 -0.74 -4.52
C GLY A 200 19.91 -1.54 -3.33
N ASN A 201 19.69 -1.07 -2.08
CA ASN A 201 20.12 -1.74 -0.85
C ASN A 201 19.22 -1.38 0.33
N THR A 202 19.35 -2.13 1.44
CA THR A 202 18.53 -2.00 2.65
C THR A 202 18.65 -0.63 3.33
N LEU A 203 19.84 -0.01 3.32
CA LEU A 203 20.05 1.31 3.94
C LEU A 203 19.43 2.41 3.08
N ALA A 204 19.65 2.38 1.77
CA ALA A 204 19.00 3.31 0.85
C ALA A 204 17.49 3.24 0.94
N GLU A 205 16.92 2.04 1.05
CA GLU A 205 15.51 1.84 1.24
C GLU A 205 15.01 2.37 2.59
N PHE A 206 15.75 2.16 3.68
CA PHE A 206 15.42 2.72 4.99
C PHE A 206 15.36 4.26 4.95
N LEU A 207 16.31 4.90 4.26
CA LEU A 207 16.32 6.34 4.07
C LEU A 207 15.17 6.80 3.15
N ALA A 208 14.86 6.02 2.11
CA ALA A 208 13.80 6.29 1.15
C ALA A 208 12.40 6.30 1.78
N PHE A 209 12.17 5.55 2.85
CA PHE A 209 10.91 5.55 3.60
C PHE A 209 10.80 6.69 4.62
N GLY A 210 11.69 7.67 4.56
CA GLY A 210 11.69 8.83 5.45
C GLY A 210 10.54 9.80 5.14
N LYS A 211 9.82 10.26 6.17
CA LYS A 211 8.76 11.26 6.05
C LYS A 211 9.22 12.53 5.32
N ALA A 212 10.41 13.05 5.67
CA ALA A 212 10.92 14.29 5.08
C ALA A 212 11.11 14.19 3.56
N ARG A 213 11.61 13.03 3.07
CA ARG A 213 11.73 12.77 1.63
C ARG A 213 10.38 12.88 0.94
N TRP A 214 9.37 12.18 1.44
CA TRP A 214 8.05 12.16 0.82
C TRP A 214 7.38 13.54 0.85
N VAL A 215 7.50 14.26 1.97
CA VAL A 215 7.01 15.64 2.05
C VAL A 215 7.67 16.51 0.97
N HIS A 216 8.98 16.37 0.76
CA HIS A 216 9.70 17.08 -0.29
C HIS A 216 9.24 16.71 -1.70
N GLU A 217 9.08 15.41 -1.99
CA GLU A 217 8.55 14.93 -3.29
C GLU A 217 7.15 15.48 -3.57
N PHE A 218 6.27 15.51 -2.57
CA PHE A 218 4.94 16.11 -2.71
C PHE A 218 5.00 17.60 -2.99
N GLN A 219 5.86 18.34 -2.30
CA GLN A 219 6.05 19.77 -2.51
C GLN A 219 6.58 20.08 -3.92
N LEU A 220 7.56 19.29 -4.40
CA LEU A 220 8.09 19.43 -5.77
C LEU A 220 7.02 19.16 -6.84
N ALA A 221 6.02 18.35 -6.53
CA ALA A 221 4.91 18.08 -7.43
C ALA A 221 3.74 19.08 -7.29
N GLY A 222 3.89 20.15 -6.48
CA GLY A 222 2.89 21.20 -6.32
C GLY A 222 1.82 20.92 -5.26
N PHE A 223 2.08 19.96 -4.34
CA PHE A 223 1.17 19.63 -3.25
C PHE A 223 1.59 20.26 -1.92
N ARG A 224 0.60 20.63 -1.13
CA ARG A 224 0.73 20.92 0.29
C ARG A 224 0.26 19.72 1.12
N VAL A 225 1.07 19.30 2.09
CA VAL A 225 0.72 18.23 3.03
C VAL A 225 -0.16 18.82 4.14
N LEU A 226 -1.43 18.43 4.18
CA LEU A 226 -2.39 18.86 5.20
C LEU A 226 -2.21 18.10 6.51
N ALA A 227 -2.01 16.78 6.41
CA ALA A 227 -1.79 15.92 7.55
C ALA A 227 -0.99 14.66 7.18
N VAL A 228 -0.31 14.11 8.17
CA VAL A 228 0.28 12.78 8.10
C VAL A 228 -0.31 11.94 9.23
N LYS A 229 -1.27 11.07 8.89
CA LYS A 229 -1.92 10.19 9.86
C LYS A 229 -1.08 8.95 10.12
N ARG A 230 -1.08 8.51 11.35
CA ARG A 230 -0.57 7.21 11.78
C ARG A 230 -1.68 6.20 11.54
N VAL A 231 -1.44 5.18 10.74
CA VAL A 231 -2.52 4.30 10.28
C VAL A 231 -2.52 2.97 11.04
N ALA A 232 -1.48 2.18 10.90
CA ALA A 232 -1.44 0.84 11.49
C ALA A 232 -0.01 0.36 11.74
N PHE A 233 0.13 -0.62 12.61
CA PHE A 233 1.35 -1.38 12.77
C PHE A 233 1.30 -2.66 11.91
N SER A 234 2.22 -2.78 10.98
CA SER A 234 2.44 -3.99 10.18
C SER A 234 3.92 -4.32 10.14
N SER A 235 4.26 -5.58 10.16
CA SER A 235 5.58 -6.05 9.74
C SER A 235 5.44 -6.69 8.37
N GLY A 236 6.50 -6.74 7.57
CA GLY A 236 6.49 -7.44 6.28
C GLY A 236 6.18 -8.94 6.38
N TYR A 237 5.94 -9.46 7.58
CA TYR A 237 5.69 -10.85 7.89
C TYR A 237 4.31 -11.06 8.52
N ARG A 238 3.66 -12.15 8.14
CA ARG A 238 2.27 -12.47 8.49
C ARG A 238 2.21 -13.34 9.74
N PHE A 239 2.63 -12.77 10.88
CA PHE A 239 2.61 -13.53 12.16
C PHE A 239 1.22 -13.66 12.81
N GLY A 240 0.22 -12.95 12.32
CA GLY A 240 -1.07 -12.87 12.99
C GLY A 240 -1.07 -11.89 14.17
N TYR A 241 -0.65 -12.28 15.31
CA TYR A 241 -0.47 -11.52 16.58
C TYR A 241 -1.21 -10.17 16.68
N GLU A 242 -2.50 -10.13 16.36
CA GLU A 242 -3.34 -8.93 16.33
C GLU A 242 -3.36 -8.17 17.68
N ARG A 243 -3.30 -8.92 18.79
CA ARG A 243 -3.25 -8.33 20.14
C ARG A 243 -1.96 -7.55 20.35
N VAL A 244 -0.82 -8.13 19.95
CA VAL A 244 0.49 -7.47 20.06
C VAL A 244 0.53 -6.20 19.19
N ARG A 245 0.04 -6.28 17.95
CA ARG A 245 -0.05 -5.11 17.06
C ARG A 245 -0.85 -3.98 17.70
N ARG A 246 -2.02 -4.28 18.26
CA ARG A 246 -2.85 -3.28 18.95
C ARG A 246 -2.16 -2.66 20.17
N VAL A 247 -1.39 -3.44 20.91
CA VAL A 247 -0.59 -2.91 22.02
C VAL A 247 0.47 -1.94 21.51
N LEU A 248 1.23 -2.33 20.47
CA LEU A 248 2.25 -1.48 19.86
C LEU A 248 1.65 -0.17 19.32
N GLU A 249 0.48 -0.22 18.71
CA GLU A 249 -0.24 0.97 18.23
C GLU A 249 -0.69 1.89 19.39
N ARG A 250 -1.16 1.31 20.49
CA ARG A 250 -1.48 2.08 21.72
C ARG A 250 -0.24 2.76 22.31
N LEU A 251 0.92 2.16 22.16
CA LEU A 251 2.21 2.76 22.53
C LEU A 251 2.74 3.78 21.51
N GLY A 252 1.94 4.10 20.49
CA GLY A 252 2.31 5.09 19.48
C GLY A 252 3.21 4.58 18.36
N LEU A 253 3.41 3.27 18.22
CA LEU A 253 4.24 2.68 17.18
C LEU A 253 3.39 2.38 15.94
N TYR A 254 3.76 2.96 14.80
CA TYR A 254 3.08 2.80 13.52
C TYR A 254 4.10 2.55 12.42
N THR A 255 3.77 1.67 11.49
CA THR A 255 4.65 1.32 10.38
C THR A 255 4.12 1.80 9.05
N VAL A 256 2.87 2.29 8.99
CA VAL A 256 2.26 2.90 7.82
C VAL A 256 1.80 4.32 8.15
N SER A 257 2.08 5.22 7.24
CA SER A 257 1.67 6.63 7.29
C SER A 257 0.77 6.95 6.11
N ALA A 258 -0.35 7.63 6.35
CA ALA A 258 -1.20 8.20 5.30
C ALA A 258 -0.91 9.70 5.18
N TYR A 259 -0.51 10.12 4.00
CA TYR A 259 -0.29 11.52 3.64
C TYR A 259 -1.56 12.05 2.98
N ILE A 260 -2.13 13.10 3.56
CA ILE A 260 -3.31 13.80 3.05
C ILE A 260 -2.85 15.10 2.45
N LEU A 261 -3.10 15.28 1.16
CA LEU A 261 -2.55 16.35 0.34
C LEU A 261 -3.67 17.13 -0.34
N CYS A 262 -3.44 18.44 -0.54
CA CYS A 262 -4.18 19.25 -1.49
C CYS A 262 -3.20 19.99 -2.41
N LYS A 263 -3.67 20.60 -3.49
CA LYS A 263 -2.84 21.51 -4.30
C LYS A 263 -2.32 22.66 -3.44
N GLN A 264 -1.13 23.18 -3.72
CA GLN A 264 -0.42 24.10 -2.85
C GLN A 264 -1.23 25.37 -2.55
N ASP A 265 -1.86 25.96 -3.58
CA ASP A 265 -2.56 27.24 -3.51
C ASP A 265 -4.08 27.07 -3.30
N ALA A 266 -4.52 25.86 -3.01
CA ALA A 266 -5.92 25.51 -2.88
C ALA A 266 -6.35 25.25 -1.43
N GLN A 267 -7.63 25.42 -1.17
CA GLN A 267 -8.29 24.96 0.05
C GLN A 267 -9.34 23.91 -0.33
N SER A 268 -9.33 22.80 0.40
CA SER A 268 -10.31 21.73 0.18
C SER A 268 -11.29 21.66 1.33
N PRO A 269 -12.58 21.88 1.10
CA PRO A 269 -13.61 21.66 2.14
C PRO A 269 -13.70 20.19 2.53
N LEU A 270 -13.32 19.27 1.65
CA LEU A 270 -13.26 17.83 1.91
C LEU A 270 -12.26 17.47 3.02
N ALA A 271 -11.24 18.32 3.22
CA ALA A 271 -10.22 18.11 4.24
C ALA A 271 -10.79 18.08 5.67
N THR A 272 -11.87 18.81 5.95
CA THR A 272 -12.49 18.87 7.28
C THR A 272 -12.94 17.50 7.79
N HIS A 273 -13.33 16.60 6.89
CA HIS A 273 -13.73 15.24 7.23
C HIS A 273 -12.54 14.27 7.39
N LEU A 274 -11.36 14.68 6.93
CA LEU A 274 -10.15 13.87 6.89
C LEU A 274 -9.11 14.29 7.95
N LEU A 275 -9.23 15.50 8.48
CA LEU A 275 -8.31 15.98 9.51
C LEU A 275 -8.75 15.53 10.89
N PRO A 276 -7.82 15.48 11.89
CA PRO A 276 -8.12 15.05 13.26
C PRO A 276 -9.09 15.97 13.98
#